data_fba626ba59a65c6d6c15783596bdfe0f
#
_entry.id   fba626ba59a65c6d6c15783596bdfe0f
#
_cell.length_a   1.000
_cell.length_b   1.000
_cell.length_c   1.000
_cell.angle_alpha   90.00
_cell.angle_beta   90.00
_cell.angle_gamma   90.00
#
_symmetry.space_group_name_H-M   'P 1'
#
loop_
_entity.id
_entity.type
_entity.pdbx_description
1 polymer ?
#
loop_
_entity_poly.entity_id
_entity_poly.type
_entity_poly.pdbx_seq_one_letter_code
_entity_poly.pdbx_strand_id
1 'polypeptide(L)'
;MAIIKVKPTSNGRRSLVKVVNQDLHKGEPYGPLLEKKAKIDGRNNAGRICVRHRGGAHKRHYRVVDFLRDKDGIPGKIERFEYDPNRSANIALVLYKDGERRYIIAPKGVEVGSEVMSGPHSPIKPGNT
;
A
#
# COMPACT_ATOMS: atom_id res chain seq x y z
N MET A 1 -15.15 -5.87 3.99
CA MET A 1 -14.47 -5.57 5.28
C MET A 1 -15.18 -6.29 6.41
N ALA A 2 -14.46 -7.06 7.22
CA ALA A 2 -15.00 -7.71 8.42
C ALA A 2 -14.46 -7.02 9.68
N ILE A 3 -15.28 -6.91 10.71
CA ILE A 3 -14.90 -6.35 12.01
C ILE A 3 -14.74 -7.52 12.98
N ILE A 4 -13.55 -7.64 13.58
CA ILE A 4 -13.25 -8.71 14.55
C ILE A 4 -12.95 -8.09 15.91
N LYS A 5 -13.74 -8.49 16.91
CA LYS A 5 -13.45 -8.18 18.32
C LYS A 5 -12.39 -9.14 18.83
N VAL A 6 -11.33 -8.60 19.41
CA VAL A 6 -10.19 -9.40 19.91
C VAL A 6 -10.54 -10.01 21.27
N LYS A 7 -10.02 -11.23 21.57
CA LYS A 7 -10.18 -11.86 22.91
C LYS A 7 -9.58 -10.96 24.00
N PRO A 8 -10.28 -10.78 25.14
CA PRO A 8 -9.86 -9.88 26.22
C PRO A 8 -8.78 -10.52 27.11
N THR A 9 -7.58 -10.74 26.55
CA THR A 9 -6.45 -11.35 27.26
C THR A 9 -5.59 -10.35 28.06
N SER A 10 -5.78 -9.05 27.82
CA SER A 10 -5.12 -7.95 28.57
C SER A 10 -6.00 -6.71 28.54
N ASN A 11 -5.72 -5.73 29.39
CA ASN A 11 -6.48 -4.50 29.45
C ASN A 11 -6.53 -3.78 28.09
N GLY A 12 -5.40 -3.68 27.38
CA GLY A 12 -5.35 -3.07 26.05
C GLY A 12 -6.09 -3.84 24.96
N ARG A 13 -6.30 -5.16 25.14
CA ARG A 13 -7.04 -5.99 24.17
C ARG A 13 -8.54 -6.09 24.45
N ARG A 14 -8.98 -5.74 25.66
CA ARG A 14 -10.39 -5.85 26.08
C ARG A 14 -11.37 -5.09 25.18
N SER A 15 -10.99 -3.88 24.78
CA SER A 15 -11.82 -3.02 23.93
C SER A 15 -11.34 -2.94 22.48
N LEU A 16 -10.35 -3.77 22.11
CA LEU A 16 -9.75 -3.71 20.78
C LEU A 16 -10.64 -4.36 19.74
N VAL A 17 -10.99 -3.58 18.74
CA VAL A 17 -11.72 -4.01 17.55
C VAL A 17 -10.79 -3.79 16.33
N LYS A 18 -10.67 -4.81 15.49
CA LYS A 18 -9.84 -4.75 14.27
C LYS A 18 -10.72 -4.85 13.04
N VAL A 19 -10.41 -4.04 12.06
CA VAL A 19 -10.93 -4.19 10.70
C VAL A 19 -10.02 -5.17 9.96
N VAL A 20 -10.62 -6.20 9.36
CA VAL A 20 -9.91 -7.19 8.55
C VAL A 20 -10.44 -7.14 7.13
N ASN A 21 -9.56 -6.85 6.19
CA ASN A 21 -9.84 -6.96 4.76
C ASN A 21 -9.44 -8.37 4.31
N GLN A 22 -10.41 -9.15 3.89
CA GLN A 22 -10.18 -10.52 3.42
C GLN A 22 -9.54 -10.54 2.03
N ASP A 23 -9.77 -9.51 1.25
CA ASP A 23 -9.35 -9.38 -0.15
C ASP A 23 -7.87 -8.99 -0.29
N LEU A 24 -7.20 -8.66 0.83
CA LEU A 24 -5.79 -8.30 0.82
C LEU A 24 -4.89 -9.52 0.78
N HIS A 25 -3.85 -9.43 -0.03
CA HIS A 25 -2.78 -10.42 -0.07
C HIS A 25 -2.11 -10.57 1.30
N LYS A 26 -1.99 -11.81 1.77
CA LYS A 26 -1.41 -12.14 3.08
C LYS A 26 0.09 -12.47 3.03
N GLY A 27 0.65 -12.57 1.83
CA GLY A 27 2.06 -12.87 1.62
C GLY A 27 2.95 -11.63 1.69
N GLU A 28 4.21 -11.83 1.31
CA GLU A 28 5.20 -10.75 1.25
C GLU A 28 4.89 -9.77 0.10
N PRO A 29 5.21 -8.48 0.29
CA PRO A 29 5.07 -7.49 -0.77
C PRO A 29 6.10 -7.74 -1.90
N TYR A 30 5.84 -7.15 -3.07
CA TYR A 30 6.73 -7.31 -4.21
C TYR A 30 8.08 -6.62 -3.98
N GLY A 31 9.14 -7.42 -3.80
CA GLY A 31 10.47 -6.98 -3.37
C GLY A 31 11.11 -5.87 -4.24
N PRO A 32 11.07 -5.96 -5.58
CA PRO A 32 11.69 -4.96 -6.46
C PRO A 32 11.15 -3.53 -6.29
N LEU A 33 9.91 -3.37 -5.79
CA LEU A 33 9.28 -2.08 -5.55
C LEU A 33 9.35 -1.62 -4.08
N LEU A 34 10.26 -2.22 -3.31
CA LEU A 34 10.47 -1.86 -1.90
C LEU A 34 11.74 -1.08 -1.71
N GLU A 35 11.65 0.04 -1.02
CA GLU A 35 12.80 0.86 -0.63
C GLU A 35 12.96 0.90 0.88
N LYS A 36 14.21 1.04 1.33
CA LYS A 36 14.50 1.25 2.75
C LYS A 36 14.05 2.64 3.16
N LYS A 37 13.25 2.71 4.21
CA LYS A 37 12.92 3.97 4.87
C LYS A 37 13.78 4.12 6.11
N ALA A 38 14.82 4.93 6.03
CA ALA A 38 15.66 5.25 7.17
C ALA A 38 14.86 6.00 8.25
N LYS A 39 15.07 5.64 9.50
CA LYS A 39 14.50 6.33 10.66
C LYS A 39 15.59 7.19 11.29
N ILE A 40 15.32 8.47 11.45
CA ILE A 40 16.19 9.42 12.18
C ILE A 40 15.68 9.60 13.60
N ASP A 41 14.38 9.37 13.83
CA ASP A 41 13.70 9.40 15.14
C ASP A 41 13.98 10.67 15.96
N GLY A 42 14.13 11.79 15.26
CA GLY A 42 14.40 13.10 15.89
C GLY A 42 15.78 13.24 16.52
N ARG A 43 16.75 12.39 16.15
CA ARG A 43 18.13 12.44 16.65
C ARG A 43 19.06 13.15 15.65
N ASN A 44 20.09 13.81 16.18
CA ASN A 44 21.19 14.36 15.38
C ASN A 44 22.26 13.29 15.07
N ASN A 45 23.33 13.71 14.40
CA ASN A 45 24.49 12.85 14.07
C ASN A 45 25.19 12.28 15.32
N ALA A 46 25.11 12.97 16.47
CA ALA A 46 25.65 12.52 17.77
C ALA A 46 24.66 11.63 18.55
N GLY A 47 23.50 11.26 17.98
CA GLY A 47 22.48 10.43 18.60
C GLY A 47 21.63 11.13 19.67
N ARG A 48 21.79 12.45 19.86
CA ARG A 48 21.02 13.24 20.84
C ARG A 48 19.67 13.64 20.25
N ILE A 49 18.64 13.71 21.10
CA ILE A 49 17.29 14.15 20.70
C ILE A 49 17.32 15.64 20.38
N CYS A 50 17.03 16.00 19.14
CA CYS A 50 16.88 17.38 18.69
C CYS A 50 15.41 17.76 18.48
N VAL A 51 14.55 16.79 18.11
CA VAL A 51 13.12 16.98 17.90
C VAL A 51 12.37 16.00 18.78
N ARG A 52 11.53 16.52 19.70
CA ARG A 52 10.70 15.69 20.59
C ARG A 52 9.55 15.03 19.83
N HIS A 53 8.96 14.00 20.44
CA HIS A 53 7.77 13.29 19.95
C HIS A 53 7.94 12.65 18.56
N ARG A 54 9.17 12.24 18.23
CA ARG A 54 9.50 11.51 16.99
C ARG A 54 10.14 10.18 17.33
N GLY A 55 9.72 9.11 16.62
CA GLY A 55 10.29 7.77 16.77
C GLY A 55 9.32 6.72 17.31
N GLY A 56 9.85 5.55 17.69
CA GLY A 56 9.10 4.46 18.31
C GLY A 56 8.17 3.65 17.39
N ALA A 57 8.00 4.01 16.13
CA ALA A 57 7.17 3.27 15.20
C ALA A 57 7.86 1.98 14.73
N HIS A 58 7.07 0.95 14.39
CA HIS A 58 7.56 -0.29 13.77
C HIS A 58 8.36 0.00 12.49
N LYS A 59 9.40 -0.80 12.20
CA LYS A 59 10.19 -0.72 10.96
C LYS A 59 9.28 -0.91 9.74
N ARG A 60 9.40 -0.02 8.75
CA ARG A 60 8.58 -0.04 7.53
C ARG A 60 9.48 0.06 6.32
N HIS A 61 9.11 -0.65 5.26
CA HIS A 61 9.62 -0.42 3.92
C HIS A 61 8.69 0.53 3.18
N TYR A 62 9.25 1.42 2.39
CA TYR A 62 8.49 2.25 1.48
C TYR A 62 8.10 1.44 0.24
N ARG A 63 6.88 1.64 -0.27
CA ARG A 63 6.43 1.08 -1.54
C ARG A 63 6.51 2.17 -2.59
N VAL A 64 7.25 1.91 -3.66
CA VAL A 64 7.30 2.81 -4.81
C VAL A 64 5.95 2.72 -5.51
N VAL A 65 5.16 3.78 -5.40
CA VAL A 65 3.81 3.87 -5.98
C VAL A 65 3.86 4.81 -7.18
N ASP A 66 3.34 4.34 -8.29
CA ASP A 66 3.18 5.12 -9.50
C ASP A 66 1.99 6.07 -9.36
N PHE A 67 2.28 7.35 -9.17
CA PHE A 67 1.29 8.42 -9.11
C PHE A 67 1.09 9.11 -10.46
N LEU A 68 2.10 9.09 -11.33
CA LEU A 68 2.07 9.77 -12.61
C LEU A 68 1.26 9.01 -13.64
N ARG A 69 1.23 7.67 -13.52
CA ARG A 69 0.50 6.81 -14.46
C ARG A 69 0.88 7.06 -15.93
N ASP A 70 2.17 7.26 -16.17
CA ASP A 70 2.76 7.67 -17.47
C ASP A 70 2.82 6.58 -18.56
N LYS A 71 2.29 5.39 -18.28
CA LYS A 71 2.20 4.29 -19.25
C LYS A 71 0.91 4.39 -20.08
N ASP A 72 0.90 5.34 -21.00
CA ASP A 72 -0.26 5.55 -21.86
C ASP A 72 -0.46 4.42 -22.87
N GLY A 73 -1.71 4.02 -23.08
CA GLY A 73 -2.11 3.04 -24.07
C GLY A 73 -1.72 1.59 -23.78
N ILE A 74 -1.00 1.31 -22.68
CA ILE A 74 -0.59 -0.04 -22.30
C ILE A 74 -1.57 -0.57 -21.23
N PRO A 75 -2.37 -1.61 -21.52
CA PRO A 75 -3.25 -2.20 -20.53
C PRO A 75 -2.46 -2.94 -19.47
N GLY A 76 -2.86 -2.74 -18.21
CA GLY A 76 -2.35 -3.46 -17.06
C GLY A 76 -3.45 -4.26 -16.38
N LYS A 77 -3.13 -5.41 -15.82
CA LYS A 77 -4.04 -6.25 -15.04
C LYS A 77 -3.69 -6.19 -13.57
N ILE A 78 -4.69 -6.00 -12.71
CA ILE A 78 -4.49 -6.05 -11.26
C ILE A 78 -4.24 -7.49 -10.84
N GLU A 79 -3.04 -7.77 -10.32
CA GLU A 79 -2.67 -9.10 -9.81
C GLU A 79 -3.24 -9.34 -8.41
N ARG A 80 -3.11 -8.33 -7.53
CA ARG A 80 -3.54 -8.42 -6.12
C ARG A 80 -3.60 -7.07 -5.44
N PHE A 81 -4.33 -7.00 -4.32
CA PHE A 81 -4.31 -5.85 -3.42
C PHE A 81 -3.40 -6.14 -2.23
N GLU A 82 -2.64 -5.14 -1.81
CA GLU A 82 -1.70 -5.24 -0.68
C GLU A 82 -1.94 -4.14 0.35
N TYR A 83 -1.58 -4.44 1.59
CA TYR A 83 -1.55 -3.47 2.68
C TYR A 83 -0.26 -2.65 2.62
N ASP A 84 -0.37 -1.33 2.66
CA ASP A 84 0.78 -0.44 2.80
C ASP A 84 0.80 0.19 4.20
N PRO A 85 1.84 -0.07 5.03
CA PRO A 85 1.95 0.51 6.37
C PRO A 85 2.28 2.01 6.36
N ASN A 86 2.56 2.62 5.21
CA ASN A 86 2.92 4.04 5.08
C ASN A 86 1.71 4.93 4.81
N ARG A 87 0.57 4.34 4.46
CA ARG A 87 -0.66 5.08 4.11
C ARG A 87 -1.91 4.35 4.61
N SER A 88 -3.02 5.04 4.66
CA SER A 88 -4.31 4.46 5.05
C SER A 88 -4.99 3.70 3.91
N ALA A 89 -4.70 4.06 2.66
CA ALA A 89 -5.22 3.39 1.48
C ALA A 89 -4.48 2.09 1.20
N ASN A 90 -5.19 1.08 0.69
CA ASN A 90 -4.57 -0.11 0.12
C ASN A 90 -3.93 0.23 -1.22
N ILE A 91 -2.98 -0.59 -1.64
CA ILE A 91 -2.31 -0.49 -2.94
C ILE A 91 -2.64 -1.71 -3.79
N ALA A 92 -2.64 -1.53 -5.10
CA ALA A 92 -2.82 -2.60 -6.08
C ALA A 92 -1.52 -2.84 -6.83
N LEU A 93 -1.11 -4.10 -6.95
CA LEU A 93 -0.02 -4.50 -7.83
C LEU A 93 -0.59 -4.74 -9.22
N VAL A 94 -0.13 -3.97 -10.18
CA VAL A 94 -0.55 -4.05 -11.58
C VAL A 94 0.56 -4.66 -12.41
N LEU A 95 0.24 -5.68 -13.18
CA LEU A 95 1.10 -6.26 -14.22
C LEU A 95 0.67 -5.68 -15.57
N TYR A 96 1.53 -4.91 -16.17
CA TYR A 96 1.33 -4.38 -17.52
C TYR A 96 1.64 -5.44 -18.60
N LYS A 97 1.08 -5.25 -19.78
CA LYS A 97 1.25 -6.17 -20.92
C LYS A 97 2.71 -6.32 -21.37
N ASP A 98 3.54 -5.31 -21.10
CA ASP A 98 5.00 -5.32 -21.35
C ASP A 98 5.82 -6.10 -20.29
N GLY A 99 5.16 -6.65 -19.26
CA GLY A 99 5.78 -7.43 -18.19
C GLY A 99 6.24 -6.61 -16.99
N GLU A 100 6.18 -5.27 -17.04
CA GLU A 100 6.52 -4.42 -15.90
C GLU A 100 5.42 -4.45 -14.84
N ARG A 101 5.83 -4.46 -13.57
CA ARG A 101 4.93 -4.34 -12.43
C ARG A 101 5.06 -2.98 -11.78
N ARG A 102 3.95 -2.36 -11.46
CA ARG A 102 3.90 -1.11 -10.68
C ARG A 102 2.83 -1.19 -9.61
N TYR A 103 3.07 -0.50 -8.49
CA TYR A 103 2.01 -0.25 -7.51
C TYR A 103 1.22 0.99 -7.88
N ILE A 104 -0.08 0.93 -7.74
CA ILE A 104 -0.99 2.08 -7.80
C ILE A 104 -1.82 2.15 -6.51
N ILE A 105 -2.39 3.30 -6.20
CA ILE A 105 -3.41 3.39 -5.14
C ILE A 105 -4.63 2.61 -5.60
N ALA A 106 -5.15 1.73 -4.76
CA ALA A 106 -6.31 0.90 -5.08
C ALA A 106 -7.58 1.75 -5.25
N PRO A 107 -8.12 1.88 -6.48
CA PRO A 107 -9.36 2.63 -6.70
C PRO A 107 -10.56 1.86 -6.13
N LYS A 108 -11.61 2.59 -5.75
CA LYS A 108 -12.87 1.97 -5.35
C LYS A 108 -13.58 1.37 -6.58
N GLY A 109 -14.13 0.17 -6.41
CA GLY A 109 -14.91 -0.50 -7.46
C GLY A 109 -14.08 -1.32 -8.45
N VAL A 110 -12.80 -1.53 -8.15
CA VAL A 110 -11.91 -2.37 -8.96
C VAL A 110 -11.61 -3.67 -8.20
N GLU A 111 -11.58 -4.78 -8.90
CA GLU A 111 -11.35 -6.12 -8.36
C GLU A 111 -10.03 -6.72 -8.88
N VAL A 112 -9.58 -7.80 -8.24
CA VAL A 112 -8.44 -8.57 -8.73
C VAL A 112 -8.79 -9.14 -10.11
N GLY A 113 -7.88 -8.97 -11.07
CA GLY A 113 -8.11 -9.36 -12.46
C GLY A 113 -8.69 -8.27 -13.35
N SER A 114 -9.14 -7.13 -12.79
CA SER A 114 -9.60 -5.98 -13.58
C SER A 114 -8.46 -5.39 -14.41
N GLU A 115 -8.79 -4.94 -15.60
CA GLU A 115 -7.88 -4.20 -16.46
C GLU A 115 -7.92 -2.71 -16.15
N VAL A 116 -6.75 -2.08 -16.12
CA VAL A 116 -6.56 -0.63 -15.95
C VAL A 116 -5.69 -0.10 -17.08
N MET A 117 -6.02 1.08 -17.57
CA MET A 117 -5.29 1.72 -18.65
C MET A 117 -5.20 3.23 -18.38
N SER A 118 -4.11 3.84 -18.85
CA SER A 118 -3.90 5.28 -18.79
C SER A 118 -3.81 5.87 -20.19
N GLY A 119 -4.11 7.15 -20.32
CA GLY A 119 -3.94 7.88 -21.56
C GLY A 119 -5.26 8.44 -22.13
N PRO A 120 -5.15 9.37 -23.11
CA PRO A 120 -6.29 10.16 -23.61
C PRO A 120 -7.37 9.32 -24.31
N HIS A 121 -7.04 8.11 -24.73
CA HIS A 121 -8.00 7.19 -25.37
C HIS A 121 -8.48 6.07 -24.45
N SER A 122 -8.16 6.16 -23.16
CA SER A 122 -8.61 5.15 -22.19
C SER A 122 -10.12 5.22 -21.98
N PRO A 123 -10.83 4.08 -21.94
CA PRO A 123 -12.26 4.07 -21.68
C PRO A 123 -12.56 4.55 -20.25
N ILE A 124 -13.69 5.21 -20.06
CA ILE A 124 -14.14 5.69 -18.73
C ILE A 124 -14.59 4.48 -17.90
N LYS A 125 -13.64 3.91 -17.14
CA LYS A 125 -13.84 2.79 -16.21
C LYS A 125 -13.13 3.06 -14.89
N PRO A 126 -13.61 2.50 -13.76
CA PRO A 126 -12.90 2.63 -12.49
C PRO A 126 -11.43 2.16 -12.60
N GLY A 127 -10.51 3.02 -12.18
CA GLY A 127 -9.07 2.72 -12.22
C GLY A 127 -8.33 3.21 -13.46
N ASN A 128 -9.03 3.66 -14.49
CA ASN A 128 -8.42 4.30 -15.66
C ASN A 128 -8.14 5.79 -15.39
N THR A 129 -7.13 6.33 -16.05
CA THR A 129 -6.73 7.76 -15.98
C THR A 129 -6.43 8.29 -17.36
#